data_eeb534fcdef4613776cf03af61fb464a
#
_entry.id   eeb534fcdef4613776cf03af61fb464a
#
_cell.length_a   1.000
_cell.length_b   1.000
_cell.length_c   1.000
_cell.angle_alpha   90.00
_cell.angle_beta   90.00
_cell.angle_gamma   90.00
#
_symmetry.space_group_name_H-M   'P 1'
#
loop_
_entity.id
_entity.type
_entity.pdbx_description
1 polymer ?
#
loop_
_entity_poly.entity_id
_entity_poly.type
_entity_poly.pdbx_seq_one_letter_code
_entity_poly.pdbx_strand_id
1 'polypeptide(L)' 'MNDHTSVEIFSPHYCDFCRMDSGKSRVVAEYDGATTVNGSWANMCEKHYSQYGTGLGLGMGQRLIIVPRKTKSN' A
#
# COMPACT_ATOMS: atom_id res chain seq x y z
N MET A 1 -10.86 17.89 -5.57
CA MET A 1 -9.57 17.85 -6.10
C MET A 1 -9.10 16.44 -6.22
N ASN A 2 -8.68 16.09 -7.36
CA ASN A 2 -8.20 14.74 -7.55
C ASN A 2 -6.85 14.54 -6.93
N ASP A 3 -6.76 13.47 -6.19
CA ASP A 3 -5.52 13.16 -5.54
C ASP A 3 -5.09 11.80 -6.05
N HIS A 4 -4.13 11.76 -6.92
CA HIS A 4 -3.66 10.50 -7.48
C HIS A 4 -2.62 9.82 -6.61
N THR A 5 -2.40 10.36 -5.41
CA THR A 5 -1.39 9.80 -4.53
C THR A 5 -1.97 8.99 -3.39
N SER A 6 -3.28 8.87 -3.31
CA SER A 6 -3.89 8.06 -2.26
C SER A 6 -5.15 7.40 -2.77
N VAL A 7 -5.53 6.32 -2.11
CA VAL A 7 -6.73 5.59 -2.45
C VAL A 7 -7.34 5.08 -1.15
N GLU A 8 -8.65 5.10 -1.06
CA GLU A 8 -9.36 4.58 0.10
C GLU A 8 -9.65 3.10 -0.10
N ILE A 9 -9.40 2.33 0.94
CA ILE A 9 -9.67 0.89 0.93
C ILE A 9 -10.51 0.55 2.15
N PHE A 10 -11.27 -0.52 2.06
CA PHE A 10 -12.19 -0.89 3.15
C PHE A 10 -11.65 -1.97 4.06
N SER A 11 -10.55 -2.57 3.68
CA SER A 11 -9.91 -3.55 4.55
C SER A 11 -8.41 -3.43 4.37
N PRO A 12 -7.63 -3.80 5.38
CA PRO A 12 -6.19 -3.60 5.29
C PRO A 12 -5.55 -4.49 4.25
N HIS A 13 -4.54 -3.94 3.60
CA HIS A 13 -3.62 -4.73 2.80
C HIS A 13 -2.39 -4.95 3.66
N TYR A 14 -1.67 -6.02 3.42
CA TYR A 14 -0.52 -6.37 4.26
C TYR A 14 0.75 -6.30 3.45
N CYS A 15 1.84 -5.92 4.12
CA CYS A 15 3.11 -5.70 3.47
C CYS A 15 3.67 -6.99 2.91
N ASP A 16 3.91 -7.01 1.61
CA ASP A 16 4.44 -8.20 0.94
C ASP A 16 5.86 -8.49 1.37
N PHE A 17 6.65 -7.45 1.61
CA PHE A 17 8.04 -7.65 1.99
C PHE A 17 8.18 -8.17 3.42
N CYS A 18 7.34 -7.72 4.32
CA CYS A 18 7.38 -8.23 5.68
C CYS A 18 7.07 -9.71 5.69
N ARG A 19 6.11 -10.12 4.87
CA ARG A 19 5.76 -11.51 4.80
C ARG A 19 6.89 -12.35 4.23
N MET A 20 7.54 -11.83 3.19
CA MET A 20 8.63 -12.57 2.55
C MET A 20 9.89 -12.59 3.39
N ASP A 21 10.24 -11.45 3.99
CA ASP A 21 11.50 -11.34 4.70
C ASP A 21 11.48 -11.98 6.08
N SER A 22 10.41 -11.81 6.81
CA SER A 22 10.40 -12.24 8.20
C SER A 22 9.20 -13.10 8.55
N GLY A 23 8.43 -13.47 7.56
CA GLY A 23 7.27 -14.32 7.81
C GLY A 23 6.13 -13.63 8.53
N LYS A 24 6.20 -12.31 8.64
CA LYS A 24 5.15 -11.58 9.33
C LYS A 24 4.05 -11.24 8.34
N SER A 25 2.99 -11.99 8.39
CA SER A 25 1.94 -11.89 7.38
C SER A 25 0.87 -10.85 7.68
N ARG A 26 0.97 -10.15 8.81
CA ARG A 26 -0.05 -9.18 9.15
C ARG A 26 0.46 -7.80 9.46
N VAL A 27 1.56 -7.41 8.84
CA VAL A 27 2.03 -6.04 8.96
C VAL A 27 1.28 -5.21 7.94
N VAL A 28 0.52 -4.25 8.41
CA VAL A 28 -0.37 -3.47 7.55
C VAL A 28 0.45 -2.64 6.59
N ALA A 29 0.08 -2.69 5.33
CA ALA A 29 0.72 -1.90 4.30
C ALA A 29 0.13 -0.50 4.29
N GLU A 30 0.97 0.49 4.10
CA GLU A 30 0.55 1.87 4.00
C GLU A 30 0.66 2.39 2.58
N TYR A 31 1.29 1.65 1.70
CA TYR A 31 1.49 2.04 0.31
C TYR A 31 1.36 0.84 -0.60
N ASP A 32 1.01 1.13 -1.84
CA ASP A 32 0.95 0.11 -2.85
C ASP A 32 1.55 0.76 -4.09
N GLY A 33 2.45 0.09 -4.73
CA GLY A 33 3.06 0.71 -5.89
C GLY A 33 4.18 -0.10 -6.49
N ALA A 34 4.76 0.47 -7.52
CA ALA A 34 5.89 -0.12 -8.21
C ALA A 34 7.12 -0.04 -7.33
N THR A 35 7.92 -1.08 -7.36
CA THR A 35 9.10 -1.14 -6.53
C THR A 35 10.35 -1.13 -7.40
N THR A 36 11.49 -0.94 -6.75
CA THR A 36 12.77 -1.01 -7.43
C THR A 36 13.18 -2.45 -7.70
N VAL A 37 12.37 -3.42 -7.26
CA VAL A 37 12.66 -4.83 -7.49
C VAL A 37 12.00 -5.23 -8.79
N ASN A 38 12.69 -5.01 -9.87
CA ASN A 38 12.22 -5.32 -11.22
C ASN A 38 10.91 -4.64 -11.61
N GLY A 39 10.60 -3.52 -10.96
CA GLY A 39 9.37 -2.81 -11.25
C GLY A 39 8.10 -3.51 -10.81
N SER A 40 8.20 -4.55 -10.02
CA SER A 40 7.02 -5.26 -9.53
C SER A 40 6.21 -4.39 -8.61
N TRP A 41 4.89 -4.52 -8.66
CA TRP A 41 4.02 -3.82 -7.73
C TRP A 41 3.87 -4.62 -6.46
N ALA A 42 3.81 -3.94 -5.33
CA ALA A 42 3.67 -4.59 -4.04
C ALA A 42 2.98 -3.68 -3.05
N ASN A 43 2.40 -4.30 -2.04
CA ASN A 43 1.91 -3.58 -0.87
C ASN A 43 3.08 -3.44 0.08
N MET A 44 3.27 -2.26 0.64
CA MET A 44 4.46 -1.99 1.45
C MET A 44 4.11 -1.23 2.71
N CYS A 45 4.72 -1.62 3.82
CA CYS A 45 4.66 -0.81 5.03
C CYS A 45 5.60 0.38 4.86
N GLU A 46 5.55 1.31 5.79
CA GLU A 46 6.37 2.52 5.71
C GLU A 46 7.84 2.18 5.54
N LYS A 47 8.32 1.21 6.30
CA LYS A 47 9.73 0.85 6.24
C LYS A 47 10.12 0.34 4.86
N HIS A 48 9.35 -0.58 4.32
CA HIS A 48 9.70 -1.15 3.03
C HIS A 48 9.43 -0.19 1.88
N TYR A 49 8.45 0.70 2.04
CA TYR A 49 8.22 1.71 1.04
C TYR A 49 9.43 2.63 0.93
N SER A 50 10.04 2.99 2.07
CA SER A 50 11.20 3.86 2.02
C SER A 50 12.41 3.16 1.39
N GLN A 51 12.43 1.84 1.41
CA GLN A 51 13.52 1.08 0.79
C GLN A 51 13.29 0.78 -0.68
N TYR A 52 12.08 0.45 -1.03
CA TYR A 52 11.79 -0.10 -2.35
C TYR A 52 10.77 0.70 -3.16
N GLY A 53 10.09 1.63 -2.56
CA GLY A 53 9.07 2.38 -3.29
C GLY A 53 9.69 3.33 -4.30
N THR A 54 8.92 3.68 -5.31
CA THR A 54 9.41 4.57 -6.36
C THR A 54 8.78 5.95 -6.30
N GLY A 55 7.82 6.14 -5.41
CA GLY A 55 7.17 7.43 -5.25
C GLY A 55 5.66 7.30 -5.29
N LEU A 56 5.00 8.42 -5.26
CA LEU A 56 3.54 8.46 -5.29
C LEU A 56 3.10 9.13 -6.58
N GLY A 57 1.96 8.69 -7.08
CA GLY A 57 1.39 9.23 -8.29
C GLY A 57 1.13 8.15 -9.32
N LEU A 58 0.64 8.57 -10.46
CA LEU A 58 0.29 7.63 -11.51
C LEU A 58 1.52 6.87 -11.99
N GLY A 59 1.39 5.56 -12.03
CA GLY A 59 2.49 4.72 -12.50
C GLY A 59 3.56 4.46 -11.47
N MET A 60 3.46 5.06 -10.28
CA MET A 60 4.47 4.88 -9.24
C MET A 60 3.89 4.24 -8.00
N GLY A 61 2.79 4.75 -7.50
CA GLY A 61 2.19 4.18 -6.30
C GLY A 61 1.24 5.13 -5.63
N GLN A 62 0.66 4.67 -4.53
CA GLN A 62 -0.34 5.44 -3.82
C GLN A 62 -0.36 5.04 -2.37
N ARG A 63 -0.76 5.99 -1.54
CA ARG A 63 -0.93 5.73 -0.12
C ARG A 63 -2.27 5.06 0.09
N LEU A 64 -2.30 4.07 0.94
CA LEU A 64 -3.53 3.34 1.25
C LEU A 64 -4.17 3.95 2.49
N ILE A 65 -5.40 4.40 2.35
CA ILE A 65 -6.12 5.00 3.46
C ILE A 65 -7.26 4.06 3.81
N ILE A 66 -7.17 3.47 4.99
CA ILE A 66 -8.18 2.51 5.43
C ILE A 66 -9.35 3.27 6.01
N VAL A 67 -10.51 3.08 5.43
CA VAL A 67 -11.73 3.74 5.90
C VAL A 67 -12.74 2.67 6.26
N PRO A 68 -13.65 2.96 7.17
CA PRO A 68 -14.66 1.97 7.53
C PRO A 68 -15.60 1.75 6.36
N ARG A 69 -16.03 0.50 6.20
CA ARG A 69 -16.98 0.19 5.17
C ARG A 69 -18.26 0.94 5.47
N LYS A 70 -18.79 1.63 4.50
CA LYS A 70 -19.96 2.37 4.71
C LYS A 70 -21.10 1.44 4.79
N THR A 71 -21.74 1.37 5.92
CA THR A 71 -22.88 0.51 6.05
C THR A 71 -24.04 1.21 5.42
N LYS A 72 -25.01 0.45 4.98
CA LYS A 72 -26.11 0.95 4.41
C LYS A 72 -26.94 1.48 5.35
N SER A 73 -27.15 2.54 5.42
CA SER A 73 -27.95 3.01 6.40
C SER A 73 -29.23 3.16 5.94
N ASN A 74 -29.54 3.09 5.89
CA ASN A 74 -30.51 3.36 5.48
C ASN A 74 -31.05 3.36 5.52
#